data_6722cabd77b1d4aab038af465eae869f
#
_entry.id   6722cabd77b1d4aab038af465eae869f
#
_cell.length_a   1.000
_cell.length_b   1.000
_cell.length_c   1.000
_cell.angle_alpha   90.00
_cell.angle_beta   90.00
_cell.angle_gamma   90.00
#
_symmetry.space_group_name_H-M   'P 1'
#
loop_
_entity.id
_entity.type
_entity.pdbx_description
1 polymer ?
#
loop_
_entity_poly.entity_id
_entity_poly.type
_entity_poly.pdbx_seq_one_letter_code
_entity_poly.pdbx_strand_id
1 'polypeptide(L)'
;MQYQEFGKTGLRVSKLCLGTWGIGGAGWDSYSDESRMDAIKAALECGINFIDTAPAYNAGKAECYVGETLSKLKKRREVVISTKCGNKFVDGKYLRCGSKESILKQCDESLKNLKTDYIDIYLVHWPDPDVELEETIDAVSALKKEGKILHAGVSNFSKEQIEEAQKYCKIEAFQPQYSLADRKDEKLIRWAHEQGLGIMTYGTLGGGILTGNYRKLR
;
A
#
# COMPACT_ATOMS: atom_id res chain seq x y z
N MET A 1 -17.06 2.44 -13.25
CA MET A 1 -16.08 1.64 -12.49
C MET A 1 -16.67 0.31 -12.08
N GLN A 2 -15.90 -0.79 -12.09
CA GLN A 2 -16.31 -2.08 -11.53
C GLN A 2 -15.76 -2.22 -10.11
N TYR A 3 -16.54 -2.88 -9.24
CA TYR A 3 -16.17 -3.10 -7.84
C TYR A 3 -16.18 -4.60 -7.51
N GLN A 4 -15.44 -4.97 -6.46
CA GLN A 4 -15.35 -6.35 -5.97
C GLN A 4 -15.12 -6.35 -4.46
N GLU A 5 -15.38 -7.48 -3.82
CA GLU A 5 -14.96 -7.75 -2.46
C GLU A 5 -13.42 -7.90 -2.40
N PHE A 6 -12.79 -7.32 -1.40
CA PHE A 6 -11.35 -7.43 -1.19
C PHE A 6 -11.04 -8.60 -0.26
N GLY A 7 -10.86 -9.78 -0.84
CA GLY A 7 -10.71 -11.02 -0.07
C GLY A 7 -11.88 -11.26 0.87
N LYS A 8 -11.58 -11.65 2.11
CA LYS A 8 -12.56 -11.87 3.18
C LYS A 8 -12.59 -10.71 4.19
N THR A 9 -12.20 -9.50 3.78
CA THR A 9 -12.18 -8.31 4.66
C THR A 9 -13.53 -7.65 4.84
N GLY A 10 -14.49 -7.87 3.95
CA GLY A 10 -15.74 -7.13 3.88
C GLY A 10 -15.62 -5.76 3.21
N LEU A 11 -14.43 -5.37 2.77
CA LEU A 11 -14.22 -4.13 2.03
C LEU A 11 -14.63 -4.29 0.58
N ARG A 12 -15.48 -3.39 0.08
CA ARG A 12 -15.85 -3.31 -1.33
C ARG A 12 -15.03 -2.26 -2.03
N VAL A 13 -14.12 -2.68 -2.91
CA VAL A 13 -13.14 -1.83 -3.58
C VAL A 13 -13.35 -1.80 -5.09
N SER A 14 -12.95 -0.69 -5.72
CA SER A 14 -12.83 -0.63 -7.19
C SER A 14 -11.74 -1.60 -7.66
N LYS A 15 -11.97 -2.26 -8.81
CA LYS A 15 -10.98 -3.18 -9.41
C LYS A 15 -9.67 -2.49 -9.78
N LEU A 16 -9.70 -1.18 -10.01
CA LEU A 16 -8.52 -0.34 -10.15
C LEU A 16 -8.21 0.32 -8.81
N CYS A 17 -6.97 0.22 -8.38
CA CYS A 17 -6.43 0.93 -7.22
C CYS A 17 -5.54 2.07 -7.73
N LEU A 18 -5.69 3.27 -7.17
CA LEU A 18 -4.80 4.39 -7.46
C LEU A 18 -3.51 4.23 -6.66
N GLY A 19 -2.42 3.87 -7.32
CA GLY A 19 -1.08 3.91 -6.73
C GLY A 19 -0.53 5.34 -6.72
N THR A 20 0.03 5.77 -5.60
CA THR A 20 0.47 7.16 -5.42
C THR A 20 1.99 7.35 -5.42
N TRP A 21 2.77 6.34 -5.79
CA TRP A 21 4.23 6.46 -5.84
C TRP A 21 4.67 7.61 -6.77
N GLY A 22 4.15 7.68 -8.00
CA GLY A 22 4.41 8.79 -8.91
C GLY A 22 3.85 10.13 -8.43
N ILE A 23 2.71 10.11 -7.72
CA ILE A 23 2.11 11.31 -7.11
C ILE A 23 3.01 11.88 -6.00
N GLY A 24 3.74 11.05 -5.27
CA GLY A 24 4.71 11.50 -4.25
C GLY A 24 5.81 12.39 -4.80
N GLY A 25 6.20 12.24 -6.06
CA GLY A 25 7.06 13.16 -6.79
C GLY A 25 8.54 12.78 -6.84
N ALA A 26 9.05 11.86 -6.04
CA ALA A 26 10.45 11.44 -6.14
C ALA A 26 10.76 10.85 -7.52
N GLY A 27 11.59 11.53 -8.31
CA GLY A 27 11.86 11.18 -9.71
C GLY A 27 10.76 11.59 -10.72
N TRP A 28 9.74 12.36 -10.26
CA TRP A 28 8.61 12.85 -11.06
C TRP A 28 8.36 14.34 -10.79
N ASP A 29 9.41 15.14 -10.73
CA ASP A 29 9.40 16.49 -10.15
C ASP A 29 8.73 17.58 -11.01
N SER A 30 8.27 17.26 -12.22
CA SER A 30 7.71 18.24 -13.16
C SER A 30 6.26 18.68 -12.86
N TYR A 31 5.62 18.15 -11.81
CA TYR A 31 4.23 18.45 -11.49
C TYR A 31 4.10 19.27 -10.20
N SER A 32 3.19 20.26 -10.20
CA SER A 32 2.84 21.04 -9.01
C SER A 32 2.06 20.19 -8.00
N ASP A 33 2.05 20.60 -6.73
CA ASP A 33 1.28 19.96 -5.67
C ASP A 33 -0.22 19.96 -5.99
N GLU A 34 -0.73 21.03 -6.61
CA GLU A 34 -2.11 21.14 -7.05
C GLU A 34 -2.44 20.09 -8.11
N SER A 35 -1.60 19.96 -9.14
CA SER A 35 -1.76 18.94 -10.19
C SER A 35 -1.76 17.51 -9.63
N ARG A 36 -0.97 17.24 -8.58
CA ARG A 36 -0.93 15.94 -7.90
C ARG A 36 -2.24 15.65 -7.16
N MET A 37 -2.78 16.65 -6.47
CA MET A 37 -4.08 16.55 -5.78
C MET A 37 -5.23 16.44 -6.79
N ASP A 38 -5.18 17.14 -7.90
CA ASP A 38 -6.16 17.03 -8.99
C ASP A 38 -6.19 15.64 -9.61
N ALA A 39 -5.04 14.97 -9.74
CA ALA A 39 -4.99 13.58 -10.19
C ALA A 39 -5.73 12.63 -9.24
N ILE A 40 -5.59 12.82 -7.92
CA ILE A 40 -6.35 12.05 -6.92
C ILE A 40 -7.85 12.34 -7.06
N LYS A 41 -8.23 13.61 -7.16
CA LYS A 41 -9.62 14.03 -7.33
C LYS A 41 -10.24 13.42 -8.60
N ALA A 42 -9.55 13.50 -9.74
CA ALA A 42 -10.01 12.91 -10.99
C ALA A 42 -10.21 11.39 -10.88
N ALA A 43 -9.32 10.67 -10.18
CA ALA A 43 -9.48 9.25 -9.94
C ALA A 43 -10.75 8.94 -9.14
N LEU A 44 -11.05 9.73 -8.10
CA LEU A 44 -12.28 9.61 -7.33
C LEU A 44 -13.55 9.90 -8.17
N GLU A 45 -13.49 10.93 -9.02
CA GLU A 45 -14.57 11.26 -9.97
C GLU A 45 -14.82 10.16 -11.00
N CYS A 46 -13.78 9.41 -11.38
CA CYS A 46 -13.89 8.19 -12.20
C CYS A 46 -14.44 6.98 -11.42
N GLY A 47 -14.74 7.11 -10.14
CA GLY A 47 -15.28 6.06 -9.28
C GLY A 47 -14.23 5.15 -8.67
N ILE A 48 -12.94 5.50 -8.67
CA ILE A 48 -11.92 4.77 -7.90
C ILE A 48 -12.14 5.11 -6.42
N ASN A 49 -12.37 4.08 -5.59
CA ASN A 49 -12.50 4.22 -4.15
C ASN A 49 -11.38 3.50 -3.39
N PHE A 50 -10.33 3.08 -4.07
CA PHE A 50 -9.21 2.35 -3.50
C PHE A 50 -7.91 3.08 -3.83
N ILE A 51 -7.17 3.52 -2.80
CA ILE A 51 -5.92 4.28 -2.93
C ILE A 51 -4.81 3.53 -2.19
N ASP A 52 -3.68 3.34 -2.85
CA ASP A 52 -2.46 2.78 -2.27
C ASP A 52 -1.37 3.85 -2.17
N THR A 53 -0.81 4.00 -0.99
CA THR A 53 0.27 4.94 -0.68
C THR A 53 1.33 4.30 0.23
N ALA A 54 2.34 5.06 0.64
CA ALA A 54 3.34 4.64 1.61
C ALA A 54 4.11 5.85 2.18
N PRO A 55 4.57 5.80 3.45
CA PRO A 55 5.46 6.82 4.01
C PRO A 55 6.80 6.89 3.26
N ALA A 56 7.24 5.80 2.64
CA ALA A 56 8.43 5.76 1.79
C ALA A 56 8.27 6.55 0.47
N TYR A 57 7.05 6.91 0.06
CA TYR A 57 6.82 7.65 -1.19
C TYR A 57 7.10 9.14 -0.97
N ASN A 58 8.35 9.54 -1.28
CA ASN A 58 8.87 10.88 -1.08
C ASN A 58 8.68 11.39 0.37
N ALA A 59 9.17 10.61 1.34
CA ALA A 59 9.12 10.94 2.77
C ALA A 59 7.72 11.35 3.27
N GLY A 60 6.70 10.60 2.88
CA GLY A 60 5.32 10.81 3.32
C GLY A 60 4.54 11.86 2.51
N LYS A 61 5.14 12.55 1.54
CA LYS A 61 4.43 13.54 0.72
C LYS A 61 3.22 12.95 -0.02
N ALA A 62 3.33 11.69 -0.51
CA ALA A 62 2.20 11.02 -1.15
C ALA A 62 1.00 10.88 -0.20
N GLU A 63 1.24 10.48 1.05
CA GLU A 63 0.19 10.42 2.08
C GLU A 63 -0.42 11.79 2.37
N CYS A 64 0.42 12.84 2.44
CA CYS A 64 -0.06 14.21 2.64
C CYS A 64 -1.00 14.67 1.52
N TYR A 65 -0.68 14.40 0.26
CA TYR A 65 -1.57 14.73 -0.87
C TYR A 65 -2.90 13.98 -0.81
N VAL A 66 -2.87 12.69 -0.46
CA VAL A 66 -4.09 11.89 -0.26
C VAL A 66 -4.91 12.47 0.88
N GLY A 67 -4.31 12.69 2.05
CA GLY A 67 -4.98 13.23 3.23
C GLY A 67 -5.58 14.61 3.01
N GLU A 68 -4.82 15.51 2.36
CA GLU A 68 -5.29 16.86 2.01
C GLU A 68 -6.50 16.82 1.07
N THR A 69 -6.40 16.02 0.00
CA THR A 69 -7.47 15.88 -1.00
C THR A 69 -8.75 15.33 -0.38
N LEU A 70 -8.65 14.22 0.37
CA LEU A 70 -9.80 13.58 0.99
C LEU A 70 -10.44 14.46 2.07
N SER A 71 -9.62 15.20 2.83
CA SER A 71 -10.10 16.15 3.83
C SER A 71 -10.89 17.32 3.21
N LYS A 72 -10.35 17.93 2.14
CA LYS A 72 -11.03 19.01 1.40
C LYS A 72 -12.35 18.54 0.78
N LEU A 73 -12.40 17.32 0.26
CA LEU A 73 -13.59 16.75 -0.35
C LEU A 73 -14.55 16.11 0.67
N LYS A 74 -14.14 15.96 1.94
CA LYS A 74 -14.89 15.26 3.01
C LYS A 74 -15.22 13.81 2.64
N LYS A 75 -14.31 13.11 1.91
CA LYS A 75 -14.55 11.78 1.33
C LYS A 75 -13.80 10.64 2.02
N ARG A 76 -13.18 10.88 3.20
CA ARG A 76 -12.40 9.83 3.90
C ARG A 76 -13.14 8.50 4.05
N ARG A 77 -14.43 8.55 4.41
CA ARG A 77 -15.25 7.35 4.67
C ARG A 77 -15.74 6.63 3.40
N GLU A 78 -15.60 7.27 2.24
CA GLU A 78 -15.99 6.69 0.95
C GLU A 78 -14.81 5.97 0.27
N VAL A 79 -13.60 6.07 0.84
CA VAL A 79 -12.35 5.60 0.22
C VAL A 79 -11.66 4.61 1.14
N VAL A 80 -11.26 3.48 0.59
CA VAL A 80 -10.37 2.50 1.22
C VAL A 80 -8.93 2.94 0.99
N ILE A 81 -8.18 3.17 2.05
CA ILE A 81 -6.77 3.57 2.00
C ILE A 81 -5.90 2.39 2.42
N SER A 82 -4.96 2.02 1.55
CA SER A 82 -3.83 1.17 1.89
C SER A 82 -2.59 2.03 2.05
N THR A 83 -1.89 1.89 3.18
CA THR A 83 -0.53 2.42 3.36
C THR A 83 0.36 1.37 4.02
N LYS A 84 1.63 1.70 4.23
CA LYS A 84 2.66 0.70 4.53
C LYS A 84 3.56 1.12 5.67
N CYS A 85 4.30 0.15 6.23
CA CYS A 85 5.36 0.34 7.21
C CYS A 85 6.57 -0.54 6.90
N GLY A 86 7.59 -0.46 7.74
CA GLY A 86 8.79 -1.29 7.65
C GLY A 86 9.85 -0.77 6.68
N ASN A 87 9.62 0.38 6.05
CA ASN A 87 10.60 1.07 5.22
C ASN A 87 10.66 2.55 5.55
N LYS A 88 11.86 3.11 5.52
CA LYS A 88 12.11 4.56 5.57
C LYS A 88 12.92 5.00 4.35
N PHE A 89 12.68 6.21 3.91
CA PHE A 89 13.49 6.86 2.88
C PHE A 89 14.34 7.94 3.55
N VAL A 90 15.65 7.70 3.63
CA VAL A 90 16.61 8.58 4.31
C VAL A 90 17.80 8.77 3.38
N ASP A 91 18.21 10.02 3.14
CA ASP A 91 19.37 10.40 2.33
C ASP A 91 19.42 9.71 0.95
N GLY A 92 18.26 9.65 0.27
CA GLY A 92 18.15 9.06 -1.06
C GLY A 92 18.11 7.53 -1.08
N LYS A 93 18.05 6.85 0.07
CA LYS A 93 18.05 5.39 0.19
C LYS A 93 16.82 4.87 0.92
N TYR A 94 16.35 3.70 0.50
CA TYR A 94 15.35 2.95 1.24
C TYR A 94 16.05 2.05 2.27
N LEU A 95 15.69 2.22 3.53
CA LEU A 95 16.19 1.42 4.65
C LEU A 95 15.05 0.57 5.21
N ARG A 96 15.35 -0.68 5.57
CA ARG A 96 14.45 -1.54 6.34
C ARG A 96 14.37 -1.03 7.78
N CYS A 97 13.22 -1.09 8.41
CA CYS A 97 13.02 -0.65 9.79
C CYS A 97 11.79 -1.34 10.38
N GLY A 98 11.88 -2.66 10.50
CA GLY A 98 10.81 -3.55 10.97
C GLY A 98 10.61 -3.61 12.48
N SER A 99 11.43 -2.92 13.30
CA SER A 99 11.30 -2.96 14.76
C SER A 99 9.94 -2.44 15.22
N LYS A 100 9.46 -2.98 16.34
CA LYS A 100 8.16 -2.60 16.94
C LYS A 100 8.04 -1.08 17.13
N GLU A 101 9.05 -0.45 17.72
CA GLU A 101 9.06 1.00 17.91
C GLU A 101 8.90 1.76 16.59
N SER A 102 9.63 1.32 15.57
CA SER A 102 9.58 1.93 14.24
C SER A 102 8.19 1.78 13.57
N ILE A 103 7.57 0.59 13.65
CA ILE A 103 6.25 0.32 13.09
C ILE A 103 5.18 1.18 13.75
N LEU A 104 5.17 1.26 15.09
CA LEU A 104 4.21 2.08 15.83
C LEU A 104 4.35 3.57 15.46
N LYS A 105 5.59 4.08 15.44
CA LYS A 105 5.87 5.46 15.06
C LYS A 105 5.44 5.78 13.61
N GLN A 106 5.75 4.89 12.67
CA GLN A 106 5.35 5.05 11.27
C GLN A 106 3.82 5.09 11.11
N CYS A 107 3.07 4.31 11.89
CA CYS A 107 1.61 4.33 11.86
C CYS A 107 1.07 5.70 12.32
N ASP A 108 1.58 6.24 13.42
CA ASP A 108 1.15 7.55 13.93
C ASP A 108 1.49 8.69 12.94
N GLU A 109 2.65 8.61 12.29
CA GLU A 109 3.05 9.54 11.23
C GLU A 109 2.11 9.42 10.01
N SER A 110 1.78 8.20 9.57
CA SER A 110 0.84 7.96 8.47
C SER A 110 -0.56 8.49 8.76
N LEU A 111 -1.09 8.24 9.96
CA LEU A 111 -2.38 8.78 10.40
C LEU A 111 -2.41 10.31 10.34
N LYS A 112 -1.34 10.96 10.79
CA LYS A 112 -1.19 12.42 10.73
C LYS A 112 -1.13 12.93 9.28
N ASN A 113 -0.33 12.31 8.42
CA ASN A 113 -0.20 12.68 7.01
C ASN A 113 -1.52 12.51 6.25
N LEU A 114 -2.21 11.40 6.49
CA LEU A 114 -3.50 11.07 5.89
C LEU A 114 -4.68 11.85 6.48
N LYS A 115 -4.47 12.62 7.57
CA LYS A 115 -5.50 13.40 8.28
C LYS A 115 -6.71 12.53 8.67
N THR A 116 -6.44 11.37 9.24
CA THR A 116 -7.45 10.37 9.63
C THR A 116 -7.08 9.70 10.95
N ASP A 117 -8.05 9.12 11.61
CA ASP A 117 -7.88 8.36 12.87
C ASP A 117 -7.76 6.85 12.66
N TYR A 118 -7.94 6.36 11.42
CA TYR A 118 -7.78 4.96 11.07
C TYR A 118 -7.24 4.76 9.65
N ILE A 119 -6.57 3.61 9.44
CA ILE A 119 -6.11 3.12 8.13
C ILE A 119 -6.88 1.85 7.81
N ASP A 120 -7.44 1.76 6.60
CA ASP A 120 -8.23 0.57 6.21
C ASP A 120 -7.35 -0.66 6.06
N ILE A 121 -6.22 -0.55 5.35
CA ILE A 121 -5.27 -1.65 5.11
C ILE A 121 -3.85 -1.16 5.43
N TYR A 122 -3.17 -1.83 6.36
CA TYR A 122 -1.80 -1.49 6.73
C TYR A 122 -0.87 -2.66 6.40
N LEU A 123 0.11 -2.41 5.53
CA LEU A 123 0.97 -3.44 4.99
C LEU A 123 2.39 -3.33 5.54
N VAL A 124 2.99 -4.46 5.94
CA VAL A 124 4.45 -4.52 6.04
C VAL A 124 5.00 -4.50 4.62
N HIS A 125 5.73 -3.44 4.25
CA HIS A 125 6.14 -3.15 2.87
C HIS A 125 7.14 -4.19 2.32
N TRP A 126 8.07 -4.59 3.16
CA TRP A 126 9.04 -5.66 2.94
C TRP A 126 9.41 -6.31 4.27
N PRO A 127 9.74 -7.58 4.30
CA PRO A 127 10.34 -8.19 5.49
C PRO A 127 11.69 -7.51 5.79
N ASP A 128 11.98 -7.32 7.06
CA ASP A 128 13.28 -6.83 7.55
C ASP A 128 14.13 -8.04 7.98
N PRO A 129 15.26 -8.32 7.30
CA PRO A 129 16.08 -9.47 7.65
C PRO A 129 16.81 -9.34 8.99
N ASP A 130 16.91 -8.12 9.54
CA ASP A 130 17.62 -7.82 10.78
C ASP A 130 16.69 -7.77 12.00
N VAL A 131 15.38 -8.00 11.80
CA VAL A 131 14.35 -7.98 12.86
C VAL A 131 13.50 -9.25 12.76
N GLU A 132 13.27 -9.89 13.91
CA GLU A 132 12.41 -11.06 13.96
C GLU A 132 10.99 -10.73 13.48
N LEU A 133 10.45 -11.59 12.62
CA LEU A 133 9.13 -11.35 12.01
C LEU A 133 8.03 -11.24 13.08
N GLU A 134 8.14 -11.99 14.17
CA GLU A 134 7.25 -11.92 15.32
C GLU A 134 7.15 -10.49 15.87
N GLU A 135 8.29 -9.82 16.10
CA GLU A 135 8.32 -8.45 16.64
C GLU A 135 7.57 -7.48 15.72
N THR A 136 7.84 -7.56 14.41
CA THR A 136 7.18 -6.71 13.40
C THR A 136 5.67 -6.95 13.38
N ILE A 137 5.25 -8.21 13.37
CA ILE A 137 3.83 -8.57 13.24
C ILE A 137 3.06 -8.34 14.54
N ASP A 138 3.70 -8.50 15.69
CA ASP A 138 3.12 -8.14 16.99
C ASP A 138 2.83 -6.63 17.08
N ALA A 139 3.71 -5.78 16.53
CA ALA A 139 3.44 -4.35 16.43
C ALA A 139 2.19 -4.07 15.60
N VAL A 140 2.06 -4.71 14.43
CA VAL A 140 0.88 -4.59 13.57
C VAL A 140 -0.38 -5.10 14.28
N SER A 141 -0.27 -6.22 15.02
CA SER A 141 -1.36 -6.77 15.83
C SER A 141 -1.83 -5.80 16.91
N ALA A 142 -0.90 -5.12 17.58
CA ALA A 142 -1.21 -4.10 18.58
C ALA A 142 -1.98 -2.92 17.97
N LEU A 143 -1.52 -2.38 16.84
CA LEU A 143 -2.21 -1.31 16.11
C LEU A 143 -3.63 -1.68 15.70
N LYS A 144 -3.84 -2.94 15.31
CA LYS A 144 -5.16 -3.47 14.99
C LYS A 144 -6.08 -3.54 16.21
N LYS A 145 -5.56 -3.98 17.36
CA LYS A 145 -6.30 -3.99 18.64
C LYS A 145 -6.66 -2.57 19.11
N GLU A 146 -5.80 -1.60 18.86
CA GLU A 146 -6.06 -0.18 19.15
C GLU A 146 -7.06 0.46 18.18
N GLY A 147 -7.44 -0.21 17.10
CA GLY A 147 -8.33 0.33 16.07
C GLY A 147 -7.69 1.36 15.13
N LYS A 148 -6.37 1.57 15.24
CA LYS A 148 -5.62 2.45 14.33
C LYS A 148 -5.54 1.89 12.91
N ILE A 149 -5.57 0.58 12.77
CA ILE A 149 -5.67 -0.11 11.48
C ILE A 149 -6.83 -1.12 11.52
N LEU A 150 -7.54 -1.28 10.41
CA LEU A 150 -8.66 -2.22 10.33
C LEU A 150 -8.22 -3.60 9.82
N HIS A 151 -7.37 -3.65 8.81
CA HIS A 151 -6.87 -4.88 8.20
C HIS A 151 -5.35 -4.85 8.11
N ALA A 152 -4.72 -5.95 8.54
CA ALA A 152 -3.29 -6.15 8.42
C ALA A 152 -2.95 -6.89 7.11
N GLY A 153 -1.82 -6.55 6.52
CA GLY A 153 -1.34 -7.24 5.33
C GLY A 153 0.17 -7.14 5.15
N VAL A 154 0.65 -7.75 4.08
CA VAL A 154 2.08 -7.80 3.75
C VAL A 154 2.31 -7.56 2.26
N SER A 155 3.50 -7.10 1.92
CA SER A 155 3.95 -6.93 0.54
C SER A 155 5.34 -7.54 0.38
N ASN A 156 5.61 -8.20 -0.76
CA ASN A 156 6.90 -8.82 -1.05
C ASN A 156 7.34 -9.93 -0.07
N PHE A 157 6.40 -10.61 0.52
CA PHE A 157 6.62 -11.76 1.40
C PHE A 157 6.56 -13.07 0.60
N SER A 158 7.33 -14.07 1.01
CA SER A 158 7.17 -15.45 0.53
C SER A 158 5.93 -16.11 1.16
N LYS A 159 5.55 -17.27 0.65
CA LYS A 159 4.48 -18.08 1.23
C LYS A 159 4.77 -18.41 2.70
N GLU A 160 5.97 -18.89 2.97
CA GLU A 160 6.43 -19.30 4.32
C GLU A 160 6.39 -18.11 5.29
N GLN A 161 6.79 -16.93 4.82
CA GLN A 161 6.71 -15.70 5.63
C GLN A 161 5.27 -15.25 5.91
N ILE A 162 4.35 -15.43 4.96
CA ILE A 162 2.92 -15.16 5.20
C ILE A 162 2.35 -16.15 6.20
N GLU A 163 2.65 -17.45 6.04
CA GLU A 163 2.21 -18.50 6.99
C GLU A 163 2.77 -18.27 8.40
N GLU A 164 4.02 -17.81 8.50
CA GLU A 164 4.62 -17.45 9.79
C GLU A 164 3.94 -16.22 10.41
N ALA A 165 3.74 -15.15 9.64
CA ALA A 165 3.06 -13.95 10.09
C ALA A 165 1.64 -14.22 10.60
N GLN A 166 0.93 -15.16 9.99
CA GLN A 166 -0.42 -15.58 10.41
C GLN A 166 -0.48 -16.16 11.83
N LYS A 167 0.64 -16.61 12.41
CA LYS A 167 0.67 -17.11 13.80
C LYS A 167 0.52 -15.99 14.83
N TYR A 168 0.93 -14.78 14.49
CA TYR A 168 0.97 -13.60 15.39
C TYR A 168 -0.15 -12.61 15.12
N CYS A 169 -0.55 -12.45 13.86
CA CYS A 169 -1.66 -11.58 13.45
C CYS A 169 -2.37 -12.15 12.23
N LYS A 170 -3.70 -12.05 12.20
CA LYS A 170 -4.46 -12.38 10.98
C LYS A 170 -4.04 -11.45 9.84
N ILE A 171 -3.33 -12.00 8.84
CA ILE A 171 -2.99 -11.31 7.59
C ILE A 171 -4.16 -11.45 6.63
N GLU A 172 -4.70 -10.32 6.17
CA GLU A 172 -5.93 -10.25 5.37
C GLU A 172 -5.70 -9.66 3.98
N ALA A 173 -4.51 -9.06 3.74
CA ALA A 173 -4.14 -8.45 2.48
C ALA A 173 -2.73 -8.87 2.03
N PHE A 174 -2.54 -9.04 0.72
CA PHE A 174 -1.24 -9.30 0.11
C PHE A 174 -1.03 -8.43 -1.11
N GLN A 175 0.10 -7.71 -1.15
CA GLN A 175 0.50 -6.86 -2.27
C GLN A 175 1.75 -7.41 -2.98
N PRO A 176 1.62 -8.28 -3.99
CA PRO A 176 2.72 -8.78 -4.81
C PRO A 176 2.97 -7.93 -6.05
N GLN A 177 4.17 -8.06 -6.63
CA GLN A 177 4.44 -7.61 -7.98
C GLN A 177 3.79 -8.56 -8.99
N TYR A 178 3.06 -8.01 -9.96
CA TYR A 178 2.50 -8.82 -11.04
C TYR A 178 2.20 -7.97 -12.28
N SER A 179 2.60 -8.47 -13.45
CA SER A 179 2.28 -7.88 -14.75
C SER A 179 2.24 -8.95 -15.83
N LEU A 180 1.85 -8.59 -17.05
CA LEU A 180 1.97 -9.50 -18.21
C LEU A 180 3.44 -9.82 -18.53
N ALA A 181 4.39 -8.96 -18.17
CA ALA A 181 5.83 -9.14 -18.40
C ALA A 181 6.54 -9.87 -17.25
N ASP A 182 5.98 -9.87 -16.03
CA ASP A 182 6.54 -10.55 -14.85
C ASP A 182 5.44 -11.29 -14.11
N ARG A 183 5.45 -12.61 -14.21
CA ARG A 183 4.44 -13.53 -13.64
C ARG A 183 5.03 -14.52 -12.63
N LYS A 184 6.23 -14.24 -12.11
CA LYS A 184 6.95 -15.17 -11.22
C LYS A 184 6.13 -15.55 -9.97
N ASP A 185 5.34 -14.61 -9.42
CA ASP A 185 4.57 -14.81 -8.19
C ASP A 185 3.15 -15.32 -8.43
N GLU A 186 2.80 -15.72 -9.67
CA GLU A 186 1.42 -16.14 -10.00
C GLU A 186 0.91 -17.30 -9.11
N LYS A 187 1.75 -18.28 -8.81
CA LYS A 187 1.37 -19.41 -7.93
C LYS A 187 1.11 -18.94 -6.50
N LEU A 188 1.95 -18.04 -6.00
CA LEU A 188 1.78 -17.44 -4.68
C LEU A 188 0.49 -16.60 -4.60
N ILE A 189 0.21 -15.81 -5.64
CA ILE A 189 -1.02 -15.01 -5.74
C ILE A 189 -2.27 -15.91 -5.70
N ARG A 190 -2.29 -17.00 -6.46
CA ARG A 190 -3.40 -17.96 -6.46
C ARG A 190 -3.60 -18.59 -5.09
N TRP A 191 -2.51 -19.08 -4.48
CA TRP A 191 -2.56 -19.62 -3.13
C TRP A 191 -3.10 -18.59 -2.12
N ALA A 192 -2.59 -17.37 -2.11
CA ALA A 192 -3.04 -16.32 -1.19
C ALA A 192 -4.53 -15.98 -1.38
N HIS A 193 -5.00 -15.94 -2.64
CA HIS A 193 -6.41 -15.76 -2.96
C HIS A 193 -7.28 -16.91 -2.41
N GLU A 194 -6.85 -18.17 -2.56
CA GLU A 194 -7.53 -19.36 -2.03
C GLU A 194 -7.62 -19.34 -0.50
N GLN A 195 -6.61 -18.76 0.19
CA GLN A 195 -6.69 -18.50 1.63
C GLN A 195 -7.67 -17.38 2.01
N GLY A 196 -8.15 -16.62 1.02
CA GLY A 196 -9.11 -15.53 1.21
C GLY A 196 -8.47 -14.18 1.50
N LEU A 197 -7.17 -14.01 1.21
CA LEU A 197 -6.51 -12.71 1.27
C LEU A 197 -7.02 -11.80 0.15
N GLY A 198 -7.19 -10.52 0.45
CA GLY A 198 -7.37 -9.49 -0.57
C GLY A 198 -6.07 -9.27 -1.34
N ILE A 199 -6.13 -9.37 -2.67
CA ILE A 199 -4.94 -9.25 -3.52
C ILE A 199 -4.94 -7.88 -4.20
N MET A 200 -3.83 -7.17 -4.07
CA MET A 200 -3.58 -5.87 -4.68
C MET A 200 -2.22 -5.89 -5.37
N THR A 201 -2.20 -6.02 -6.70
CA THR A 201 -0.93 -6.14 -7.45
C THR A 201 -0.33 -4.76 -7.76
N TYR A 202 1.00 -4.67 -7.72
CA TYR A 202 1.73 -3.48 -8.16
C TYR A 202 2.62 -3.77 -9.38
N GLY A 203 3.11 -2.69 -10.02
CA GLY A 203 3.97 -2.82 -11.20
C GLY A 203 3.26 -3.37 -12.44
N THR A 204 1.94 -3.24 -12.52
CA THR A 204 1.05 -3.86 -13.51
C THR A 204 1.36 -3.48 -14.96
N LEU A 205 1.97 -2.31 -15.18
CA LEU A 205 2.44 -1.86 -16.51
C LEU A 205 3.91 -2.21 -16.79
N GLY A 206 4.54 -3.07 -15.96
CA GLY A 206 5.92 -3.53 -16.16
C GLY A 206 6.94 -2.39 -16.20
N GLY A 207 6.83 -1.40 -15.29
CA GLY A 207 7.71 -0.23 -15.29
C GLY A 207 7.56 0.67 -16.53
N GLY A 208 6.43 0.59 -17.23
CA GLY A 208 6.16 1.35 -18.44
C GLY A 208 6.34 0.57 -19.75
N ILE A 209 6.92 -0.63 -19.72
CA ILE A 209 7.14 -1.46 -20.92
C ILE A 209 5.81 -1.79 -21.63
N LEU A 210 4.76 -2.02 -20.85
CA LEU A 210 3.44 -2.40 -21.36
C LEU A 210 2.57 -1.20 -21.79
N THR A 211 3.09 0.03 -21.74
CA THR A 211 2.34 1.23 -22.17
C THR A 211 2.30 1.43 -23.68
N GLY A 212 3.09 0.68 -24.45
CA GLY A 212 3.23 0.85 -25.89
C GLY A 212 4.18 2.00 -26.32
N ASN A 213 4.82 2.68 -25.39
CA ASN A 213 5.79 3.76 -25.70
C ASN A 213 7.12 3.23 -26.24
N TYR A 214 7.46 1.97 -25.94
CA TYR A 214 8.69 1.32 -26.39
C TYR A 214 8.41 0.46 -27.62
N ARG A 215 8.41 1.07 -28.79
CA ARG A 215 8.10 0.38 -30.07
C ARG A 215 9.35 -0.14 -30.82
N LYS A 216 10.56 0.23 -30.37
CA LYS A 216 11.83 -0.23 -30.95
C LYS A 216 12.81 -0.52 -29.82
N LEU A 217 13.43 -1.69 -29.86
CA LEU A 217 14.65 -1.96 -29.10
C LEU A 217 15.74 -1.05 -29.69
N ARG A 218 16.36 -0.24 -28.88
CA ARG A 218 17.55 0.53 -29.26
C ARG A 218 18.77 -0.34 -29.10
#